data_9b3e43b21e3ae8f0a4702fd8c0242037
#
_entry.id   9b3e43b21e3ae8f0a4702fd8c0242037
#
_cell.length_a   1.000
_cell.length_b   1.000
_cell.length_c   1.000
_cell.angle_alpha   90.00
_cell.angle_beta   90.00
_cell.angle_gamma   90.00
#
_symmetry.space_group_name_H-M   'P 1'
#
loop_
_entity.id
_entity.type
_entity.pdbx_description
1 polymer ?
#
loop_
_entity_poly.entity_id
_entity_poly.type
_entity_poly.pdbx_seq_one_letter_code
_entity_poly.pdbx_strand_id
1 'polypeptide(L)'
;MLDFLKRTIWLGVGLAAMTAEKIEETVREIVKKGHLTEKEGKDLIVDLVEKSKKARKDLGERVEGMVQETLQRLKIPTRKEVDELKARIAELEKALEKKA
;
A
#
# COMPACT_ATOMS: atom_id res chain seq x y z
N MET A 1 10.52 -22.35 -11.29
CA MET A 1 10.58 -20.92 -11.54
C MET A 1 9.20 -20.28 -11.67
N LEU A 2 8.35 -20.85 -12.49
CA LEU A 2 6.93 -20.43 -12.53
C LEU A 2 6.24 -20.61 -11.18
N ASP A 3 6.58 -21.65 -10.44
CA ASP A 3 6.08 -21.91 -9.10
C ASP A 3 6.53 -20.86 -8.09
N PHE A 4 7.76 -20.35 -8.23
CA PHE A 4 8.27 -19.26 -7.40
C PHE A 4 7.50 -17.96 -7.66
N LEU A 5 7.27 -17.61 -8.92
CA LEU A 5 6.47 -16.46 -9.32
C LEU A 5 5.03 -16.59 -8.84
N LYS A 6 4.42 -17.77 -8.96
CA LYS A 6 3.08 -18.04 -8.44
C LYS A 6 3.02 -17.92 -6.93
N ARG A 7 4.02 -18.43 -6.21
CA ARG A 7 4.10 -18.29 -4.75
C ARG A 7 4.27 -16.84 -4.32
N THR A 8 5.08 -16.07 -5.04
CA THR A 8 5.27 -14.64 -4.79
C THR A 8 3.98 -13.86 -5.02
N ILE A 9 3.23 -14.19 -6.05
CA ILE A 9 1.91 -13.63 -6.35
C ILE A 9 0.91 -13.98 -5.25
N TRP A 10 0.94 -15.22 -4.77
CA TRP A 10 0.05 -15.71 -3.71
C TRP A 10 0.28 -15.03 -2.36
N LEU A 11 1.52 -14.71 -2.04
CA LEU A 11 1.86 -14.05 -0.77
C LEU A 11 1.55 -12.54 -0.78
N GLY A 12 1.22 -11.96 -1.93
CA GLY A 12 0.81 -10.55 -2.05
C GLY A 12 1.89 -9.53 -1.66
N VAL A 13 2.59 -9.80 -0.57
CA VAL A 13 3.66 -8.94 -0.03
C VAL A 13 4.87 -8.95 -0.94
N GLY A 14 5.24 -10.11 -1.49
CA GLY A 14 6.36 -10.23 -2.43
C GLY A 14 6.12 -9.44 -3.71
N LEU A 15 4.89 -9.49 -4.24
CA LEU A 15 4.53 -8.76 -5.44
C LEU A 15 4.48 -7.26 -5.22
N ALA A 16 4.00 -6.81 -4.06
CA ALA A 16 3.99 -5.40 -3.67
C ALA A 16 5.41 -4.82 -3.56
N ALA A 17 6.39 -5.64 -3.18
CA ALA A 17 7.79 -5.25 -3.06
C ALA A 17 8.53 -5.24 -4.41
N MET A 18 7.99 -5.85 -5.46
CA MET A 18 8.64 -5.92 -6.78
C MET A 18 8.42 -4.62 -7.57
N THR A 19 9.51 -4.04 -8.02
CA THR A 19 9.48 -2.89 -8.94
C THR A 19 9.18 -3.36 -10.37
N ALA A 20 8.69 -2.45 -11.22
CA ALA A 20 8.44 -2.73 -12.63
C ALA A 20 9.71 -3.22 -13.34
N GLU A 21 10.87 -2.62 -13.03
CA GLU A 21 12.17 -3.01 -13.57
C GLU A 21 12.54 -4.44 -13.19
N LYS A 22 12.31 -4.82 -11.93
CA LYS A 22 12.61 -6.16 -11.44
C LYS A 22 11.71 -7.21 -12.09
N ILE A 23 10.45 -6.90 -12.27
CA ILE A 23 9.48 -7.75 -12.98
C ILE A 23 9.94 -7.97 -14.42
N GLU A 24 10.27 -6.90 -15.12
CA GLU A 24 10.74 -6.95 -16.51
C GLU A 24 12.00 -7.78 -16.65
N GLU A 25 12.99 -7.56 -15.80
CA GLU A 25 14.26 -8.29 -15.78
C GLU A 25 14.03 -9.80 -15.54
N THR A 26 13.20 -10.14 -14.58
CA THR A 26 12.89 -11.54 -14.22
C THR A 26 12.19 -12.26 -15.37
N VAL A 27 11.19 -11.62 -15.99
CA VAL A 27 10.45 -12.21 -17.10
C VAL A 27 11.33 -12.35 -18.34
N ARG A 28 12.19 -11.38 -18.63
CA ARG A 28 13.15 -11.47 -19.74
C ARG A 28 14.10 -12.65 -19.59
N GLU A 29 14.55 -12.94 -18.37
CA GLU A 29 15.36 -14.14 -18.11
C GLU A 29 14.61 -15.43 -18.42
N ILE A 30 13.33 -15.49 -18.04
CA ILE A 30 12.48 -16.66 -18.31
C ILE A 30 12.30 -16.87 -19.82
N VAL A 31 12.09 -15.79 -20.56
CA VAL A 31 12.02 -15.81 -22.05
C VAL A 31 13.35 -16.27 -22.63
N LYS A 32 14.45 -15.76 -22.11
CA LYS A 32 15.81 -16.10 -22.57
C LYS A 32 16.12 -17.58 -22.36
N LYS A 33 15.60 -18.17 -21.29
CA LYS A 33 15.74 -19.61 -21.00
C LYS A 33 14.79 -20.50 -21.81
N GLY A 34 13.93 -19.91 -22.61
CA GLY A 34 13.03 -20.66 -23.50
C GLY A 34 11.75 -21.17 -22.87
N HIS A 35 11.43 -20.75 -21.67
CA HIS A 35 10.20 -21.17 -20.97
C HIS A 35 8.96 -20.38 -21.37
N LEU A 36 9.14 -19.21 -21.97
CA LEU A 36 8.09 -18.34 -22.48
C LEU A 36 8.50 -17.76 -23.83
N THR A 37 7.53 -17.52 -24.71
CA THR A 37 7.75 -16.77 -25.95
C THR A 37 7.88 -15.27 -25.61
N GLU A 38 8.40 -14.48 -26.54
CA GLU A 38 8.50 -13.01 -26.35
C GLU A 38 7.13 -12.36 -26.12
N LYS A 39 6.11 -12.82 -26.85
CA LYS A 39 4.75 -12.33 -26.70
C LYS A 39 4.17 -12.67 -25.33
N GLU A 40 4.33 -13.91 -24.89
CA GLU A 40 3.92 -14.35 -23.56
C GLU A 40 4.64 -13.57 -22.47
N GLY A 41 5.93 -13.30 -22.67
CA GLY A 41 6.73 -12.50 -21.75
C GLY A 41 6.22 -11.07 -21.62
N LYS A 42 5.91 -10.41 -22.74
CA LYS A 42 5.35 -9.05 -22.73
C LYS A 42 4.00 -8.98 -22.02
N ASP A 43 3.12 -9.93 -22.31
CA ASP A 43 1.82 -10.02 -21.69
C ASP A 43 1.93 -10.26 -20.18
N LEU A 44 2.86 -11.11 -19.77
CA LEU A 44 3.14 -11.39 -18.37
C LEU A 44 3.68 -10.17 -17.63
N ILE A 45 4.56 -9.40 -18.25
CA ILE A 45 5.11 -8.16 -17.68
C ILE A 45 3.98 -7.16 -17.40
N VAL A 46 3.10 -6.92 -18.37
CA VAL A 46 1.97 -6.01 -18.21
C VAL A 46 1.07 -6.46 -17.06
N ASP A 47 0.72 -7.73 -17.04
CA ASP A 47 -0.15 -8.31 -16.00
C ASP A 47 0.47 -8.20 -14.60
N LEU A 48 1.76 -8.56 -14.47
CA LEU A 48 2.46 -8.50 -13.19
C LEU A 48 2.66 -7.06 -12.69
N VAL A 49 2.93 -6.12 -13.58
CA VAL A 49 3.06 -4.70 -13.21
C VAL A 49 1.74 -4.16 -12.68
N GLU A 50 0.63 -4.47 -13.33
CA GLU A 50 -0.71 -4.07 -12.87
C GLU A 50 -1.05 -4.70 -11.52
N LYS A 51 -0.80 -6.00 -11.35
CA LYS A 51 -1.01 -6.70 -10.08
C LYS A 51 -0.12 -6.18 -8.96
N SER A 52 1.12 -5.80 -9.28
CA SER A 52 2.05 -5.18 -8.34
C SER A 52 1.52 -3.84 -7.83
N LYS A 53 0.99 -3.00 -8.72
CA LYS A 53 0.39 -1.72 -8.34
C LYS A 53 -0.82 -1.91 -7.44
N LYS A 54 -1.69 -2.85 -7.78
CA LYS A 54 -2.87 -3.19 -6.97
C LYS A 54 -2.46 -3.74 -5.61
N ALA A 55 -1.49 -4.63 -5.57
CA ALA A 55 -0.97 -5.20 -4.32
C ALA A 55 -0.39 -4.13 -3.40
N ARG A 56 0.33 -3.15 -3.95
CA ARG A 56 0.86 -2.01 -3.18
C ARG A 56 -0.25 -1.15 -2.59
N LYS A 57 -1.27 -0.89 -3.37
CA LYS A 57 -2.43 -0.13 -2.92
C LYS A 57 -3.15 -0.85 -1.78
N ASP A 58 -3.44 -2.14 -1.97
CA ASP A 58 -4.10 -2.97 -0.96
C ASP A 58 -3.28 -3.08 0.31
N LEU A 59 -1.96 -3.26 0.19
CA LEU A 59 -1.06 -3.30 1.33
C LEU A 59 -1.03 -1.97 2.08
N GLY A 60 -0.98 -0.85 1.35
CA GLY A 60 -1.02 0.49 1.92
C GLY A 60 -2.30 0.74 2.71
N GLU A 61 -3.44 0.34 2.18
CA GLU A 61 -4.74 0.44 2.86
C GLU A 61 -4.79 -0.40 4.13
N ARG A 62 -4.24 -1.62 4.09
CA ARG A 62 -4.16 -2.50 5.28
C ARG A 62 -3.26 -1.93 6.36
N VAL A 63 -2.09 -1.42 5.98
CA VAL A 63 -1.16 -0.78 6.92
C VAL A 63 -1.80 0.44 7.55
N GLU A 64 -2.45 1.27 6.77
CA GLU A 64 -3.18 2.45 7.26
C GLU A 64 -4.28 2.05 8.24
N GLY A 65 -5.08 1.02 7.92
CA GLY A 65 -6.10 0.48 8.81
C GLY A 65 -5.52 -0.04 10.12
N MET A 66 -4.41 -0.78 10.06
CA MET A 66 -3.71 -1.27 11.24
C MET A 66 -3.16 -0.15 12.11
N VAL A 67 -2.62 0.90 11.50
CA VAL A 67 -2.13 2.08 12.21
C VAL A 67 -3.28 2.78 12.92
N GLN A 68 -4.42 2.98 12.24
CA GLN A 68 -5.60 3.59 12.84
C GLN A 68 -6.15 2.78 14.01
N GLU A 69 -6.26 1.46 13.85
CA GLU A 69 -6.69 0.57 14.93
C GLU A 69 -5.75 0.63 16.13
N THR A 70 -4.44 0.64 15.87
CA THR A 70 -3.42 0.72 16.93
C THR A 70 -3.51 2.03 17.68
N LEU A 71 -3.67 3.16 16.97
CA LEU A 71 -3.82 4.48 17.57
C LEU A 71 -5.08 4.56 18.43
N GLN A 72 -6.21 4.00 17.96
CA GLN A 72 -7.44 3.93 18.73
C GLN A 72 -7.28 3.08 19.98
N ARG A 73 -6.62 1.92 19.86
CA ARG A 73 -6.37 1.01 20.99
C ARG A 73 -5.49 1.65 22.05
N LEU A 74 -4.48 2.38 21.65
CA LEU A 74 -3.56 3.09 22.53
C LEU A 74 -4.12 4.43 23.03
N LYS A 75 -5.30 4.83 22.53
CA LYS A 75 -5.93 6.13 22.85
C LYS A 75 -5.03 7.32 22.52
N ILE A 76 -4.21 7.17 21.49
CA ILE A 76 -3.36 8.25 20.99
C ILE A 76 -4.19 9.07 19.98
N PRO A 77 -4.39 10.38 20.20
CA PRO A 77 -5.17 11.19 19.27
C PRO A 77 -4.42 11.41 17.96
N THR A 78 -5.15 11.37 16.84
CA THR A 78 -4.62 11.75 15.53
C THR A 78 -4.47 13.27 15.46
N ARG A 79 -3.68 13.76 14.50
CA ARG A 79 -3.52 15.20 14.28
C ARG A 79 -4.86 15.88 14.01
N LYS A 80 -5.74 15.23 13.26
CA LYS A 80 -7.09 15.72 13.00
C LYS A 80 -7.90 15.86 14.30
N GLU A 81 -7.85 14.88 15.16
CA GLU A 81 -8.52 14.90 16.46
C GLU A 81 -7.96 16.01 17.36
N VAL A 82 -6.65 16.20 17.37
CA VAL A 82 -5.99 17.29 18.11
C VAL A 82 -6.43 18.65 17.56
N ASP A 83 -6.50 18.81 16.24
CA ASP A 83 -6.94 20.06 15.60
C ASP A 83 -8.41 20.35 15.91
N GLU A 84 -9.27 19.33 15.91
CA GLU A 84 -10.68 19.45 16.33
C GLU A 84 -10.81 19.89 17.79
N LEU A 85 -10.00 19.32 18.67
CA LEU A 85 -9.97 19.71 20.09
C LEU A 85 -9.49 21.16 20.28
N LYS A 86 -8.47 21.57 19.54
CA LYS A 86 -7.98 22.97 19.56
C LYS A 86 -9.05 23.94 19.11
N ALA A 87 -9.79 23.62 18.06
CA ALA A 87 -10.91 24.43 17.56
C ALA A 87 -12.00 24.55 18.62
N ARG A 88 -12.33 23.46 19.30
CA ARG A 88 -13.32 23.43 20.38
C ARG A 88 -12.90 24.28 21.59
N ILE A 89 -11.63 24.20 21.96
CA ILE A 89 -11.06 25.02 23.02
C ILE A 89 -11.18 26.51 22.66
N ALA A 90 -10.85 26.89 21.43
CA ALA A 90 -10.98 28.27 20.96
C ALA A 90 -12.43 28.78 21.02
N GLU A 91 -13.40 27.94 20.64
CA GLU A 91 -14.83 28.27 20.77
C GLU A 91 -15.26 28.48 22.22
N LEU A 92 -14.81 27.61 23.12
CA LEU A 92 -15.13 27.71 24.53
C LEU A 92 -14.50 28.96 25.19
N GLU A 93 -13.29 29.32 24.82
CA GLU A 93 -12.62 30.54 25.27
C GLU A 93 -13.38 31.79 24.82
N LYS A 94 -13.86 31.81 23.58
CA LYS A 94 -14.71 32.91 23.09
C LYS A 94 -16.03 33.03 23.83
N ALA A 95 -16.65 31.88 24.13
CA ALA A 95 -17.90 31.86 24.91
C ALA A 95 -17.69 32.38 26.34
N LEU A 96 -16.57 32.05 26.94
CA LEU A 96 -16.21 32.56 28.28
C LEU A 96 -15.93 34.06 28.30
N GLU A 97 -15.23 34.57 27.27
CA GLU A 97 -15.00 36.03 27.12
C GLU A 97 -16.30 36.82 27.00
N LYS A 98 -17.29 36.29 26.29
CA LYS A 98 -18.60 36.93 26.10
C LYS A 98 -19.44 36.94 27.39
N LYS A 99 -19.16 36.06 28.35
CA LYS A 99 -19.88 36.00 29.63
C LYS A 99 -19.21 36.80 30.73
N ALA A 100 -18.00 37.21 30.52
CA ALA A 100 -17.28 38.09 31.42
C ALA A 100 -17.52 39.55 31.05
#